data_038c7049a4c61d3444ea30559f4a8fff
#
_entry.id   038c7049a4c61d3444ea30559f4a8fff
#
_cell.length_a   1.000
_cell.length_b   1.000
_cell.length_c   1.000
_cell.angle_alpha   90.00
_cell.angle_beta   90.00
_cell.angle_gamma   90.00
#
_symmetry.space_group_name_H-M   'P 1'
#
loop_
_entity.id
_entity.type
_entity.pdbx_description
1 polymer ?
#
loop_
_entity_poly.entity_id
_entity_poly.type
_entity_poly.pdbx_seq_one_letter_code
_entity_poly.pdbx_strand_id
1 'polypeptide(L)'
;MLVAVVKELKQGEGRVACTPENVRKLTDAGHKVIVEKNAGIGSGFSNDMYEKEGAKIVTHEQAWEADLVIKVKEPHESEYQYFKKNQIIWGFLHLASSKEIVEKMQEVGVTAISGETIIKNGKAELLAPMSAIAGQRSAIMGAYYSEAQHGGQGTLVTGVHENVDIPGSTYVIFGGGVAATNAANVALGLNAKVIIIELNDDRIKYLQDMYAEKDVTVVKSTPENLAEQIKKADVFISTILIPGAKPPKLVTREMVKSMKKGSVLIDIAIDQGGTIETIRPTTISDPVYEEEGVIHYGVPNQPGTVPRTSTMALAQGNIDYILEICDKGLEQAIKDNEALSTGVNIYQGQVTNQGLATSHDLDYKEILNVIE
;
A
#
# COMPACT_ATOMS: atom_id res chain seq x y z
N MET A 1 -12.37 25.92 1.91
CA MET A 1 -11.43 25.64 0.82
C MET A 1 -12.14 25.08 -0.41
N LEU A 2 -11.53 25.17 -1.59
CA LEU A 2 -11.91 24.40 -2.77
C LEU A 2 -11.08 23.11 -2.80
N VAL A 3 -11.76 21.96 -2.76
CA VAL A 3 -11.15 20.62 -2.72
C VAL A 3 -11.43 19.91 -4.03
N ALA A 4 -10.41 19.33 -4.65
CA ALA A 4 -10.56 18.54 -5.86
C ALA A 4 -10.23 17.06 -5.63
N VAL A 5 -11.06 16.20 -6.19
CA VAL A 5 -10.78 14.76 -6.33
C VAL A 5 -10.47 14.49 -7.80
N VAL A 6 -9.24 14.16 -8.10
CA VAL A 6 -8.79 13.94 -9.47
C VAL A 6 -8.80 12.46 -9.83
N LYS A 7 -8.86 12.18 -11.13
CA LYS A 7 -8.74 10.83 -11.67
C LYS A 7 -7.27 10.41 -11.68
N GLU A 8 -7.01 9.16 -11.31
CA GLU A 8 -5.66 8.61 -11.42
C GLU A 8 -5.30 8.30 -12.88
N LEU A 9 -4.11 8.74 -13.29
CA LEU A 9 -3.60 8.52 -14.65
C LEU A 9 -2.68 7.30 -14.75
N LYS A 10 -2.18 6.79 -13.62
CA LYS A 10 -1.29 5.62 -13.59
C LYS A 10 -2.02 4.39 -14.13
N GLN A 11 -1.40 3.73 -15.10
CA GLN A 11 -2.01 2.54 -15.71
C GLN A 11 -2.33 1.46 -14.67
N GLY A 12 -3.55 0.95 -14.69
CA GLY A 12 -4.02 -0.07 -13.73
C GLY A 12 -4.46 0.49 -12.38
N GLU A 13 -4.42 1.82 -12.16
CA GLU A 13 -4.92 2.43 -10.93
C GLU A 13 -6.41 2.80 -11.08
N GLY A 14 -7.26 2.00 -10.45
CA GLY A 14 -8.72 2.21 -10.46
C GLY A 14 -9.26 2.78 -9.16
N ARG A 15 -8.39 3.06 -8.18
CA ARG A 15 -8.81 3.69 -6.92
C ARG A 15 -9.07 5.18 -7.11
N VAL A 16 -9.80 5.74 -6.17
CA VAL A 16 -9.97 7.19 -5.99
C VAL A 16 -9.80 7.53 -4.51
N ALA A 17 -9.21 8.66 -4.20
CA ALA A 17 -8.83 8.98 -2.82
C ALA A 17 -10.00 9.46 -1.94
N CYS A 18 -11.18 9.73 -2.53
CA CYS A 18 -12.35 10.26 -1.85
C CYS A 18 -13.62 9.59 -2.37
N THR A 19 -14.46 9.09 -1.47
CA THR A 19 -15.78 8.51 -1.81
C THR A 19 -16.87 9.57 -1.86
N PRO A 20 -18.05 9.28 -2.44
CA PRO A 20 -19.21 10.18 -2.33
C PRO A 20 -19.58 10.52 -0.88
N GLU A 21 -19.48 9.56 0.05
CA GLU A 21 -19.71 9.82 1.47
C GLU A 21 -18.71 10.87 2.04
N ASN A 22 -17.46 10.81 1.66
CA ASN A 22 -16.45 11.79 2.07
C ASN A 22 -16.73 13.17 1.46
N VAL A 23 -17.22 13.21 0.22
CA VAL A 23 -17.69 14.45 -0.41
C VAL A 23 -18.79 15.08 0.43
N ARG A 24 -19.80 14.29 0.86
CA ARG A 24 -20.87 14.78 1.74
C ARG A 24 -20.30 15.39 3.02
N LYS A 25 -19.35 14.71 3.70
CA LYS A 25 -18.74 15.24 4.91
C LYS A 25 -18.06 16.61 4.68
N LEU A 26 -17.36 16.77 3.55
CA LEU A 26 -16.72 18.03 3.18
C LEU A 26 -17.75 19.13 2.84
N THR A 27 -18.82 18.79 2.10
CA THR A 27 -19.87 19.75 1.73
C THR A 27 -20.71 20.15 2.94
N ASP A 28 -21.02 19.22 3.84
CA ASP A 28 -21.73 19.49 5.11
C ASP A 28 -20.91 20.42 6.01
N ALA A 29 -19.56 20.32 5.98
CA ALA A 29 -18.65 21.24 6.66
C ALA A 29 -18.49 22.60 5.94
N GLY A 30 -19.18 22.83 4.83
CA GLY A 30 -19.21 24.10 4.10
C GLY A 30 -18.09 24.27 3.06
N HIS A 31 -17.37 23.22 2.74
CA HIS A 31 -16.32 23.27 1.72
C HIS A 31 -16.90 23.04 0.32
N LYS A 32 -16.23 23.63 -0.69
CA LYS A 32 -16.58 23.38 -2.09
C LYS A 32 -15.81 22.17 -2.60
N VAL A 33 -16.50 21.19 -3.17
CA VAL A 33 -15.87 19.99 -3.72
C VAL A 33 -16.11 19.90 -5.22
N ILE A 34 -15.04 19.70 -5.97
CA ILE A 34 -15.08 19.39 -7.39
C ILE A 34 -14.47 18.00 -7.61
N VAL A 35 -15.05 17.25 -8.53
CA VAL A 35 -14.59 15.89 -8.85
C VAL A 35 -14.33 15.81 -10.34
N GLU A 36 -13.16 15.36 -10.72
CA GLU A 36 -12.85 15.13 -12.12
C GLU A 36 -13.78 14.06 -12.71
N LYS A 37 -14.25 14.31 -13.91
CA LYS A 37 -15.16 13.41 -14.63
C LYS A 37 -14.59 11.98 -14.65
N ASN A 38 -15.39 11.04 -14.19
CA ASN A 38 -15.06 9.61 -14.13
C ASN A 38 -13.94 9.22 -13.15
N ALA A 39 -13.57 10.07 -12.20
CA ALA A 39 -12.52 9.77 -11.21
C ALA A 39 -12.83 8.50 -10.39
N GLY A 40 -14.09 8.27 -10.02
CA GLY A 40 -14.50 7.15 -9.17
C GLY A 40 -14.91 5.87 -9.90
N ILE A 41 -14.98 5.87 -11.24
CA ILE A 41 -15.56 4.74 -12.01
C ILE A 41 -14.83 3.42 -11.73
N GLY A 42 -13.50 3.43 -11.67
CA GLY A 42 -12.71 2.23 -11.39
C GLY A 42 -13.04 1.58 -10.04
N SER A 43 -13.56 2.35 -9.09
CA SER A 43 -14.00 1.89 -7.76
C SER A 43 -15.53 1.72 -7.65
N GLY A 44 -16.26 1.88 -8.76
CA GLY A 44 -17.72 1.73 -8.82
C GLY A 44 -18.51 2.93 -8.29
N PHE A 45 -17.92 4.14 -8.32
CA PHE A 45 -18.58 5.40 -7.98
C PHE A 45 -18.78 6.24 -9.26
N SER A 46 -20.03 6.43 -9.66
CA SER A 46 -20.36 7.24 -10.84
C SER A 46 -20.31 8.74 -10.53
N ASN A 47 -20.28 9.57 -11.59
CA ASN A 47 -20.37 11.02 -11.45
C ASN A 47 -21.62 11.45 -10.69
N ASP A 48 -22.78 10.87 -11.01
CA ASP A 48 -24.07 11.16 -10.36
C ASP A 48 -24.04 10.89 -8.85
N MET A 49 -23.25 9.91 -8.39
CA MET A 49 -23.11 9.63 -6.95
C MET A 49 -22.39 10.78 -6.23
N TYR A 50 -21.40 11.36 -6.87
CA TYR A 50 -20.69 12.53 -6.33
C TYR A 50 -21.55 13.81 -6.39
N GLU A 51 -22.28 14.02 -7.49
CA GLU A 51 -23.19 15.17 -7.65
C GLU A 51 -24.30 15.17 -6.60
N LYS A 52 -24.87 14.00 -6.28
CA LYS A 52 -25.86 13.84 -5.20
C LYS A 52 -25.36 14.28 -3.83
N GLU A 53 -24.06 14.15 -3.59
CA GLU A 53 -23.42 14.58 -2.34
C GLU A 53 -22.87 16.02 -2.42
N GLY A 54 -23.25 16.78 -3.44
CA GLY A 54 -22.95 18.22 -3.55
C GLY A 54 -21.66 18.56 -4.29
N ALA A 55 -20.95 17.58 -4.88
CA ALA A 55 -19.79 17.88 -5.73
C ALA A 55 -20.22 18.41 -7.10
N LYS A 56 -19.36 19.22 -7.72
CA LYS A 56 -19.47 19.60 -9.13
C LYS A 56 -18.52 18.72 -9.96
N ILE A 57 -19.01 18.10 -11.03
CA ILE A 57 -18.17 17.36 -11.98
C ILE A 57 -17.51 18.34 -12.94
N VAL A 58 -16.19 18.18 -13.12
CA VAL A 58 -15.33 19.11 -13.88
C VAL A 58 -14.38 18.37 -14.82
N THR A 59 -13.69 19.12 -15.70
CA THR A 59 -12.59 18.58 -16.52
C THR A 59 -11.34 18.37 -15.68
N HIS A 60 -10.33 17.68 -16.25
CA HIS A 60 -9.02 17.48 -15.62
C HIS A 60 -8.38 18.81 -15.23
N GLU A 61 -8.27 19.75 -16.19
CA GLU A 61 -7.66 21.06 -15.98
C GLU A 61 -8.37 21.85 -14.88
N GLN A 62 -9.71 21.82 -14.88
CA GLN A 62 -10.52 22.51 -13.86
C GLN A 62 -10.34 21.91 -12.47
N ALA A 63 -10.12 20.59 -12.37
CA ALA A 63 -9.86 19.96 -11.08
C ALA A 63 -8.55 20.45 -10.45
N TRP A 64 -7.52 20.70 -11.26
CA TRP A 64 -6.24 21.23 -10.80
C TRP A 64 -6.27 22.72 -10.41
N GLU A 65 -7.42 23.40 -10.58
CA GLU A 65 -7.61 24.78 -10.09
C GLU A 65 -7.82 24.86 -8.56
N ALA A 66 -8.02 23.74 -7.87
CA ALA A 66 -8.34 23.68 -6.45
C ALA A 66 -7.17 24.07 -5.54
N ASP A 67 -7.53 24.50 -4.31
CA ASP A 67 -6.57 24.78 -3.22
C ASP A 67 -5.92 23.49 -2.71
N LEU A 68 -6.73 22.43 -2.59
CA LEU A 68 -6.33 21.09 -2.16
C LEU A 68 -6.72 20.06 -3.22
N VAL A 69 -5.72 19.40 -3.80
CA VAL A 69 -5.89 18.29 -4.75
C VAL A 69 -5.64 16.97 -4.04
N ILE A 70 -6.64 16.08 -4.06
CA ILE A 70 -6.59 14.78 -3.42
C ILE A 70 -6.40 13.68 -4.46
N LYS A 71 -5.31 12.91 -4.30
CA LYS A 71 -4.92 11.79 -5.16
C LYS A 71 -4.69 10.50 -4.36
N VAL A 72 -4.66 9.37 -5.03
CA VAL A 72 -4.15 8.10 -4.48
C VAL A 72 -2.65 8.00 -4.67
N LYS A 73 -2.17 8.26 -5.88
CA LYS A 73 -0.76 8.14 -6.28
C LYS A 73 -0.12 9.50 -6.57
N GLU A 74 1.20 9.46 -6.73
CA GLU A 74 1.99 10.61 -7.19
C GLU A 74 1.40 11.21 -8.47
N PRO A 75 1.44 12.54 -8.65
CA PRO A 75 1.11 13.17 -9.91
C PRO A 75 1.94 12.60 -11.06
N HIS A 76 1.29 12.38 -12.21
CA HIS A 76 1.94 12.01 -13.45
C HIS A 76 2.66 13.22 -14.05
N GLU A 77 3.74 13.00 -14.82
CA GLU A 77 4.53 14.08 -15.45
C GLU A 77 3.65 15.09 -16.21
N SER A 78 2.63 14.62 -16.92
CA SER A 78 1.68 15.48 -17.63
C SER A 78 0.84 16.39 -16.72
N GLU A 79 0.81 16.12 -15.41
CA GLU A 79 0.08 16.93 -14.42
C GLU A 79 0.94 18.05 -13.82
N TYR A 80 2.29 18.00 -13.96
CA TYR A 80 3.19 19.01 -13.39
C TYR A 80 2.94 20.43 -13.89
N GLN A 81 2.44 20.56 -15.11
CA GLN A 81 2.07 21.85 -15.70
C GLN A 81 0.92 22.57 -14.97
N TYR A 82 0.14 21.83 -14.17
CA TYR A 82 -1.00 22.37 -13.42
C TYR A 82 -0.64 22.77 -11.99
N PHE A 83 0.57 22.48 -11.52
CA PHE A 83 1.00 22.84 -10.18
C PHE A 83 0.94 24.35 -9.96
N LYS A 84 0.49 24.76 -8.78
CA LYS A 84 0.39 26.18 -8.40
C LYS A 84 1.11 26.45 -7.10
N LYS A 85 1.62 27.64 -6.96
CA LYS A 85 2.21 28.09 -5.71
C LYS A 85 1.21 27.98 -4.57
N ASN A 86 1.64 27.44 -3.43
CA ASN A 86 0.86 27.19 -2.23
C ASN A 86 -0.28 26.17 -2.39
N GLN A 87 -0.41 25.51 -3.54
CA GLN A 87 -1.35 24.41 -3.74
C GLN A 87 -0.97 23.23 -2.82
N ILE A 88 -1.95 22.62 -2.20
CA ILE A 88 -1.75 21.42 -1.38
C ILE A 88 -2.07 20.19 -2.25
N ILE A 89 -1.14 19.25 -2.30
CA ILE A 89 -1.34 17.95 -2.97
C ILE A 89 -1.27 16.87 -1.89
N TRP A 90 -2.37 16.16 -1.71
CA TRP A 90 -2.51 15.03 -0.79
C TRP A 90 -2.52 13.72 -1.56
N GLY A 91 -1.76 12.72 -1.10
CA GLY A 91 -1.79 11.36 -1.67
C GLY A 91 -0.73 10.45 -1.06
N PHE A 92 -0.59 9.24 -1.60
CA PHE A 92 0.55 8.36 -1.38
C PHE A 92 1.57 8.66 -2.47
N LEU A 93 2.36 9.70 -2.25
CA LEU A 93 3.12 10.38 -3.29
C LEU A 93 4.48 9.72 -3.58
N HIS A 94 4.97 8.85 -2.68
CA HIS A 94 6.24 8.12 -2.84
C HIS A 94 7.41 8.98 -3.33
N LEU A 95 7.53 10.22 -2.85
CA LEU A 95 8.46 11.25 -3.34
C LEU A 95 9.93 10.82 -3.30
N ALA A 96 10.30 9.93 -2.36
CA ALA A 96 11.65 9.37 -2.31
C ALA A 96 12.04 8.54 -3.54
N SER A 97 11.07 8.14 -4.39
CA SER A 97 11.33 7.34 -5.59
C SER A 97 11.62 8.15 -6.86
N SER A 98 11.31 9.46 -6.86
CA SER A 98 11.47 10.32 -8.04
C SER A 98 11.94 11.72 -7.65
N LYS A 99 13.18 12.05 -8.03
CA LYS A 99 13.76 13.37 -7.81
C LYS A 99 13.06 14.46 -8.64
N GLU A 100 12.65 14.11 -9.84
CA GLU A 100 12.03 15.03 -10.79
C GLU A 100 10.77 15.70 -10.26
N ILE A 101 9.82 14.92 -9.70
CA ILE A 101 8.61 15.49 -9.10
C ILE A 101 8.93 16.37 -7.90
N VAL A 102 9.93 16.00 -7.10
CA VAL A 102 10.35 16.78 -5.91
C VAL A 102 10.90 18.14 -6.39
N GLU A 103 11.81 18.16 -7.36
CA GLU A 103 12.37 19.38 -7.93
C GLU A 103 11.27 20.28 -8.50
N LYS A 104 10.29 19.68 -9.21
CA LYS A 104 9.17 20.43 -9.76
C LYS A 104 8.25 21.03 -8.70
N MET A 105 7.96 20.27 -7.63
CA MET A 105 7.18 20.76 -6.50
C MET A 105 7.90 21.90 -5.75
N GLN A 106 9.23 21.80 -5.62
CA GLN A 106 10.05 22.86 -5.02
C GLN A 106 10.07 24.12 -5.90
N GLU A 107 10.29 23.98 -7.19
CA GLU A 107 10.32 25.10 -8.16
C GLU A 107 9.04 25.93 -8.12
N VAL A 108 7.88 25.26 -8.08
CA VAL A 108 6.56 25.93 -8.10
C VAL A 108 6.14 26.43 -6.71
N GLY A 109 6.65 25.83 -5.64
CA GLY A 109 6.25 26.16 -4.28
C GLY A 109 4.97 25.42 -3.83
N VAL A 110 4.83 24.15 -4.23
CA VAL A 110 3.74 23.26 -3.82
C VAL A 110 3.95 22.80 -2.37
N THR A 111 2.86 22.50 -1.68
CA THR A 111 2.88 21.73 -0.43
C THR A 111 2.42 20.31 -0.68
N ALA A 112 3.27 19.33 -0.39
CA ALA A 112 3.00 17.90 -0.60
C ALA A 112 2.82 17.18 0.73
N ILE A 113 1.67 16.54 0.91
CA ILE A 113 1.35 15.73 2.08
C ILE A 113 1.25 14.28 1.66
N SER A 114 2.17 13.46 2.17
CA SER A 114 2.28 12.04 1.83
C SER A 114 1.66 11.17 2.92
N GLY A 115 0.56 10.48 2.59
CA GLY A 115 -0.16 9.63 3.53
C GLY A 115 0.69 8.48 4.09
N GLU A 116 1.65 7.97 3.32
CA GLU A 116 2.54 6.90 3.75
C GLU A 116 3.55 7.34 4.83
N THR A 117 3.76 8.64 4.98
CA THR A 117 4.66 9.18 6.01
C THR A 117 3.92 9.73 7.24
N ILE A 118 2.59 9.66 7.28
CA ILE A 118 1.81 10.01 8.46
C ILE A 118 2.00 8.94 9.54
N ILE A 119 2.70 9.32 10.62
CA ILE A 119 3.03 8.43 11.73
C ILE A 119 2.22 8.83 12.97
N LYS A 120 1.37 7.94 13.45
CA LYS A 120 0.61 8.07 14.68
C LYS A 120 0.96 6.96 15.66
N ASN A 121 1.37 7.30 16.86
CA ASN A 121 1.81 6.33 17.87
C ASN A 121 2.90 5.35 17.32
N GLY A 122 3.86 5.87 16.55
CA GLY A 122 4.95 5.09 15.97
C GLY A 122 4.55 4.15 14.81
N LYS A 123 3.35 4.30 14.25
CA LYS A 123 2.83 3.46 13.16
C LYS A 123 2.39 4.31 11.97
N ALA A 124 2.65 3.84 10.75
CA ALA A 124 2.14 4.42 9.51
C ALA A 124 0.64 4.09 9.38
N GLU A 125 -0.21 4.93 9.98
CA GLU A 125 -1.64 4.67 10.18
C GLU A 125 -2.38 4.51 8.85
N LEU A 126 -2.13 5.41 7.90
CA LEU A 126 -2.81 5.40 6.61
C LEU A 126 -2.28 4.31 5.65
N LEU A 127 -1.07 3.82 5.87
CA LEU A 127 -0.50 2.72 5.08
C LEU A 127 -1.00 1.35 5.53
N ALA A 128 -1.36 1.20 6.81
CA ALA A 128 -1.76 -0.08 7.40
C ALA A 128 -2.93 -0.77 6.66
N PRO A 129 -4.02 -0.08 6.26
CA PRO A 129 -5.10 -0.70 5.49
C PRO A 129 -4.64 -1.28 4.14
N MET A 130 -3.74 -0.60 3.45
CA MET A 130 -3.20 -1.09 2.17
C MET A 130 -2.31 -2.33 2.38
N SER A 131 -1.51 -2.34 3.44
CA SER A 131 -0.74 -3.52 3.84
C SER A 131 -1.64 -4.71 4.19
N ALA A 132 -2.75 -4.46 4.88
CA ALA A 132 -3.73 -5.50 5.21
C ALA A 132 -4.35 -6.12 3.94
N ILE A 133 -4.80 -5.27 3.00
CA ILE A 133 -5.37 -5.72 1.72
C ILE A 133 -4.34 -6.51 0.91
N ALA A 134 -3.08 -6.03 0.84
CA ALA A 134 -2.01 -6.72 0.13
C ALA A 134 -1.76 -8.12 0.71
N GLY A 135 -1.71 -8.24 2.05
CA GLY A 135 -1.55 -9.53 2.73
C GLY A 135 -2.68 -10.50 2.45
N GLN A 136 -3.93 -10.06 2.63
CA GLN A 136 -5.13 -10.87 2.37
C GLN A 136 -5.16 -11.35 0.91
N ARG A 137 -4.94 -10.43 -0.02
CA ARG A 137 -4.94 -10.76 -1.43
C ARG A 137 -3.83 -11.74 -1.81
N SER A 138 -2.64 -11.58 -1.25
CA SER A 138 -1.52 -12.51 -1.49
C SER A 138 -1.87 -13.93 -1.07
N ALA A 139 -2.53 -14.12 0.07
CA ALA A 139 -2.95 -15.45 0.50
C ALA A 139 -4.00 -16.06 -0.45
N ILE A 140 -4.95 -15.25 -0.95
CA ILE A 140 -5.95 -15.68 -1.94
C ILE A 140 -5.27 -16.06 -3.27
N MET A 141 -4.31 -15.26 -3.75
CA MET A 141 -3.57 -15.56 -4.99
C MET A 141 -2.70 -16.80 -4.83
N GLY A 142 -2.12 -17.02 -3.65
CA GLY A 142 -1.43 -18.27 -3.32
C GLY A 142 -2.31 -19.49 -3.50
N ALA A 143 -3.55 -19.43 -3.00
CA ALA A 143 -4.52 -20.51 -3.19
C ALA A 143 -4.89 -20.70 -4.67
N TYR A 144 -5.17 -19.63 -5.38
CA TYR A 144 -5.56 -19.64 -6.80
C TYR A 144 -4.47 -20.26 -7.70
N TYR A 145 -3.22 -19.84 -7.52
CA TYR A 145 -2.10 -20.35 -8.33
C TYR A 145 -1.58 -21.71 -7.87
N SER A 146 -2.08 -22.28 -6.77
CA SER A 146 -1.80 -23.66 -6.38
C SER A 146 -2.54 -24.70 -7.25
N GLU A 147 -3.56 -24.27 -7.99
CA GLU A 147 -4.32 -25.14 -8.89
C GLU A 147 -3.51 -25.52 -10.16
N ALA A 148 -3.65 -26.76 -10.63
CA ALA A 148 -2.90 -27.29 -11.78
C ALA A 148 -3.12 -26.49 -13.09
N GLN A 149 -4.34 -25.98 -13.30
CA GLN A 149 -4.68 -25.17 -14.49
C GLN A 149 -3.94 -23.83 -14.53
N HIS A 150 -3.38 -23.39 -13.39
CA HIS A 150 -2.61 -22.16 -13.24
C HIS A 150 -1.09 -22.43 -13.10
N GLY A 151 -0.65 -23.66 -13.35
CA GLY A 151 0.75 -24.09 -13.28
C GLY A 151 1.18 -24.60 -11.89
N GLY A 152 0.31 -24.55 -10.89
CA GLY A 152 0.58 -25.03 -9.54
C GLY A 152 0.61 -26.55 -9.40
N GLN A 153 0.84 -27.02 -8.17
CA GLN A 153 0.93 -28.47 -7.86
C GLN A 153 -0.40 -29.22 -8.04
N GLY A 154 -1.52 -28.54 -8.25
CA GLY A 154 -2.86 -29.12 -8.24
C GLY A 154 -3.36 -29.42 -6.83
N THR A 155 -2.92 -28.65 -5.84
CA THR A 155 -3.33 -28.80 -4.43
C THR A 155 -4.52 -27.91 -4.10
N LEU A 156 -5.50 -28.48 -3.41
CA LEU A 156 -6.56 -27.74 -2.76
C LEU A 156 -6.04 -27.27 -1.39
N VAL A 157 -5.83 -25.97 -1.24
CA VAL A 157 -5.15 -25.43 -0.03
C VAL A 157 -5.89 -25.70 1.28
N THR A 158 -7.21 -25.93 1.23
CA THR A 158 -8.03 -26.26 2.40
C THR A 158 -7.87 -27.71 2.88
N GLY A 159 -7.25 -28.59 2.07
CA GLY A 159 -7.31 -30.03 2.30
C GLY A 159 -8.71 -30.61 2.11
N VAL A 160 -8.92 -31.85 2.52
CA VAL A 160 -10.23 -32.54 2.50
C VAL A 160 -10.38 -33.36 3.78
N HIS A 161 -11.45 -33.16 4.52
CA HIS A 161 -11.69 -33.82 5.81
C HIS A 161 -13.02 -34.58 5.87
N GLU A 162 -13.65 -34.82 4.72
CA GLU A 162 -14.89 -35.59 4.61
C GLU A 162 -14.58 -37.05 4.28
N ASN A 163 -14.70 -37.93 5.29
CA ASN A 163 -14.38 -39.38 5.21
C ASN A 163 -12.92 -39.72 4.84
N VAL A 164 -12.06 -38.72 4.71
CA VAL A 164 -10.62 -38.82 4.44
C VAL A 164 -9.92 -37.70 5.22
N ASP A 165 -8.62 -37.84 5.43
CA ASP A 165 -7.83 -36.80 6.08
C ASP A 165 -6.65 -36.39 5.20
N ILE A 166 -6.90 -35.41 4.32
CA ILE A 166 -5.89 -34.78 3.48
C ILE A 166 -5.61 -33.39 4.06
N PRO A 167 -4.42 -33.16 4.61
CA PRO A 167 -4.11 -31.90 5.26
C PRO A 167 -4.14 -30.70 4.29
N GLY A 168 -4.44 -29.52 4.83
CA GLY A 168 -4.30 -28.27 4.10
C GLY A 168 -2.84 -27.92 3.78
N SER A 169 -2.66 -26.99 2.86
CA SER A 169 -1.36 -26.49 2.43
C SER A 169 -0.63 -25.74 3.54
N THR A 170 0.69 -25.67 3.44
CA THR A 170 1.54 -24.87 4.33
C THR A 170 1.84 -23.52 3.71
N TYR A 171 1.43 -22.45 4.38
CA TYR A 171 1.80 -21.08 4.07
C TYR A 171 3.00 -20.67 4.92
N VAL A 172 4.09 -20.27 4.26
CA VAL A 172 5.26 -19.68 4.92
C VAL A 172 5.26 -18.19 4.64
N ILE A 173 5.15 -17.38 5.69
CA ILE A 173 5.04 -15.92 5.60
C ILE A 173 6.30 -15.30 6.19
N PHE A 174 7.04 -14.56 5.37
CA PHE A 174 8.29 -13.92 5.74
C PHE A 174 8.07 -12.46 6.12
N GLY A 175 8.23 -12.15 7.41
CA GLY A 175 7.86 -10.93 8.11
C GLY A 175 6.65 -11.15 9.02
N GLY A 176 6.49 -10.32 10.05
CA GLY A 176 5.42 -10.41 11.05
C GLY A 176 4.58 -9.12 11.17
N GLY A 177 4.61 -8.24 10.16
CA GLY A 177 3.89 -6.97 10.15
C GLY A 177 2.39 -7.09 9.86
N VAL A 178 1.76 -5.97 9.50
CA VAL A 178 0.31 -5.90 9.18
C VAL A 178 -0.03 -6.81 7.99
N ALA A 179 0.76 -6.78 6.91
CA ALA A 179 0.53 -7.63 5.75
C ALA A 179 0.62 -9.12 6.12
N ALA A 180 1.63 -9.48 6.92
CA ALA A 180 1.83 -10.86 7.37
C ALA A 180 0.65 -11.39 8.20
N THR A 181 0.19 -10.65 9.20
CA THR A 181 -0.92 -11.07 10.05
C THR A 181 -2.23 -11.21 9.26
N ASN A 182 -2.45 -10.33 8.28
CA ASN A 182 -3.63 -10.40 7.42
C ASN A 182 -3.54 -11.56 6.41
N ALA A 183 -2.36 -11.86 5.87
CA ALA A 183 -2.15 -13.06 5.06
C ALA A 183 -2.36 -14.34 5.88
N ALA A 184 -1.82 -14.38 7.11
CA ALA A 184 -1.98 -15.49 8.04
C ALA A 184 -3.45 -15.76 8.38
N ASN A 185 -4.23 -14.71 8.66
CA ASN A 185 -5.65 -14.83 8.97
C ASN A 185 -6.46 -15.42 7.81
N VAL A 186 -6.15 -15.04 6.57
CA VAL A 186 -6.80 -15.64 5.38
C VAL A 186 -6.37 -17.09 5.22
N ALA A 187 -5.08 -17.39 5.32
CA ALA A 187 -4.58 -18.76 5.22
C ALA A 187 -5.21 -19.69 6.27
N LEU A 188 -5.32 -19.22 7.52
CA LEU A 188 -6.03 -19.94 8.59
C LEU A 188 -7.51 -20.14 8.27
N GLY A 189 -8.19 -19.13 7.72
CA GLY A 189 -9.58 -19.24 7.25
C GLY A 189 -9.76 -20.26 6.12
N LEU A 190 -8.69 -20.53 5.38
CA LEU A 190 -8.61 -21.61 4.39
C LEU A 190 -8.13 -22.95 4.98
N ASN A 191 -8.11 -23.09 6.28
CA ASN A 191 -7.64 -24.29 6.98
C ASN A 191 -6.19 -24.70 6.65
N ALA A 192 -5.36 -23.73 6.23
CA ALA A 192 -3.95 -23.97 5.95
C ALA A 192 -3.12 -23.88 7.24
N LYS A 193 -2.02 -24.63 7.27
CA LYS A 193 -0.97 -24.47 8.28
C LYS A 193 -0.16 -23.21 7.98
N VAL A 194 0.15 -22.40 9.00
CA VAL A 194 0.88 -21.15 8.85
C VAL A 194 2.21 -21.19 9.61
N ILE A 195 3.28 -20.77 8.94
CA ILE A 195 4.59 -20.52 9.54
C ILE A 195 4.94 -19.05 9.29
N ILE A 196 5.15 -18.28 10.36
CA ILE A 196 5.58 -16.88 10.29
C ILE A 196 7.06 -16.79 10.68
N ILE A 197 7.86 -16.14 9.85
CA ILE A 197 9.30 -15.93 10.10
C ILE A 197 9.50 -14.44 10.40
N GLU A 198 9.86 -14.10 11.65
CA GLU A 198 9.97 -12.72 12.13
C GLU A 198 11.32 -12.45 12.80
N LEU A 199 11.84 -11.23 12.63
CA LEU A 199 13.15 -10.82 13.17
C LEU A 199 13.08 -10.27 14.60
N ASN A 200 12.05 -9.51 14.92
CA ASN A 200 11.92 -8.81 16.20
C ASN A 200 11.36 -9.73 17.29
N ASP A 201 12.08 -9.88 18.40
CA ASP A 201 11.70 -10.82 19.47
C ASP A 201 10.39 -10.45 20.20
N ASP A 202 10.14 -9.15 20.40
CA ASP A 202 8.89 -8.68 20.99
C ASP A 202 7.71 -8.98 20.06
N ARG A 203 7.94 -8.82 18.75
CA ARG A 203 6.93 -9.15 17.74
C ARG A 203 6.67 -10.65 17.64
N ILE A 204 7.71 -11.47 17.75
CA ILE A 204 7.58 -12.93 17.82
C ILE A 204 6.70 -13.31 19.00
N LYS A 205 6.99 -12.80 20.19
CA LYS A 205 6.18 -13.06 21.40
C LYS A 205 4.73 -12.62 21.20
N TYR A 206 4.51 -11.42 20.69
CA TYR A 206 3.15 -10.93 20.39
C TYR A 206 2.39 -11.85 19.43
N LEU A 207 3.06 -12.36 18.37
CA LEU A 207 2.44 -13.26 17.40
C LEU A 207 2.17 -14.65 18.00
N GLN A 208 3.06 -15.16 18.84
CA GLN A 208 2.85 -16.41 19.57
C GLN A 208 1.63 -16.32 20.49
N ASP A 209 1.49 -15.21 21.23
CA ASP A 209 0.33 -14.98 22.10
C ASP A 209 -0.96 -14.81 21.26
N MET A 210 -0.90 -14.05 20.16
CA MET A 210 -2.04 -13.81 19.26
C MET A 210 -2.59 -15.08 18.62
N TYR A 211 -1.73 -16.03 18.32
CA TYR A 211 -2.06 -17.28 17.62
C TYR A 211 -1.95 -18.53 18.49
N ALA A 212 -1.93 -18.41 19.81
CA ALA A 212 -1.69 -19.52 20.76
C ALA A 212 -2.61 -20.74 20.53
N GLU A 213 -3.86 -20.52 20.09
CA GLU A 213 -4.85 -21.57 19.85
C GLU A 213 -5.09 -21.86 18.36
N LYS A 214 -4.15 -21.45 17.49
CA LYS A 214 -4.23 -21.62 16.03
C LYS A 214 -3.08 -22.48 15.50
N ASP A 215 -3.25 -23.06 14.34
CA ASP A 215 -2.16 -23.80 13.67
C ASP A 215 -1.13 -22.84 13.04
N VAL A 216 -0.47 -22.10 13.91
CA VAL A 216 0.58 -21.12 13.56
C VAL A 216 1.85 -21.44 14.32
N THR A 217 2.95 -21.56 13.59
CA THR A 217 4.30 -21.62 14.14
C THR A 217 5.03 -20.30 13.86
N VAL A 218 5.55 -19.65 14.90
CA VAL A 218 6.34 -18.43 14.75
C VAL A 218 7.81 -18.74 14.98
N VAL A 219 8.65 -18.43 14.00
CA VAL A 219 10.08 -18.77 13.97
C VAL A 219 10.92 -17.50 13.89
N LYS A 220 12.05 -17.47 14.61
CA LYS A 220 13.03 -16.39 14.50
C LYS A 220 13.62 -16.34 13.08
N SER A 221 13.69 -15.15 12.51
CA SER A 221 14.33 -14.92 11.21
C SER A 221 15.84 -15.03 11.32
N THR A 222 16.36 -16.12 10.82
CA THR A 222 17.80 -16.32 10.53
C THR A 222 17.92 -16.93 9.13
N PRO A 223 19.07 -16.83 8.46
CA PRO A 223 19.28 -17.48 7.16
C PRO A 223 18.98 -18.98 7.18
N GLU A 224 19.37 -19.67 8.26
CA GLU A 224 19.16 -21.11 8.42
C GLU A 224 17.67 -21.45 8.57
N ASN A 225 16.96 -20.72 9.43
CA ASN A 225 15.54 -20.90 9.65
C ASN A 225 14.75 -20.60 8.37
N LEU A 226 15.07 -19.52 7.66
CA LEU A 226 14.45 -19.20 6.38
C LEU A 226 14.66 -20.32 5.36
N ALA A 227 15.89 -20.82 5.22
CA ALA A 227 16.25 -21.91 4.31
C ALA A 227 15.57 -23.24 4.68
N GLU A 228 15.29 -23.49 5.97
CA GLU A 228 14.58 -24.67 6.43
C GLU A 228 13.07 -24.56 6.16
N GLN A 229 12.46 -23.42 6.51
CA GLN A 229 11.01 -23.28 6.44
C GLN A 229 10.52 -23.13 4.99
N ILE A 230 11.29 -22.47 4.12
CA ILE A 230 10.88 -22.28 2.71
C ILE A 230 10.67 -23.61 1.96
N LYS A 231 11.38 -24.69 2.34
CA LYS A 231 11.23 -26.04 1.79
C LYS A 231 9.86 -26.65 2.09
N LYS A 232 9.19 -26.21 3.16
CA LYS A 232 7.88 -26.70 3.59
C LYS A 232 6.74 -26.00 2.85
N ALA A 233 7.02 -24.84 2.23
CA ALA A 233 6.01 -23.98 1.64
C ALA A 233 5.33 -24.62 0.43
N ASP A 234 4.01 -24.65 0.45
CA ASP A 234 3.17 -24.73 -0.74
C ASP A 234 2.91 -23.32 -1.27
N VAL A 235 2.79 -22.35 -0.37
CA VAL A 235 2.73 -20.92 -0.67
C VAL A 235 3.73 -20.18 0.22
N PHE A 236 4.64 -19.42 -0.40
CA PHE A 236 5.57 -18.53 0.27
C PHE A 236 5.19 -17.06 0.00
N ILE A 237 5.03 -16.25 1.05
CA ILE A 237 4.69 -14.83 0.93
C ILE A 237 5.74 -14.00 1.65
N SER A 238 6.52 -13.20 0.91
CA SER A 238 7.38 -12.18 1.49
C SER A 238 6.60 -10.90 1.73
N THR A 239 6.66 -10.40 2.98
CA THR A 239 5.99 -9.18 3.43
C THR A 239 6.96 -8.13 3.96
N ILE A 240 8.27 -8.33 3.72
CA ILE A 240 9.33 -7.45 4.20
C ILE A 240 9.32 -6.16 3.40
N LEU A 241 9.06 -5.06 4.09
CA LEU A 241 9.11 -3.70 3.55
C LEU A 241 10.09 -2.88 4.42
N ILE A 242 11.01 -2.18 3.78
CA ILE A 242 11.87 -1.20 4.45
C ILE A 242 11.45 0.19 3.95
N PRO A 243 10.81 1.02 4.80
CA PRO A 243 10.37 2.34 4.37
C PRO A 243 11.52 3.17 3.79
N GLY A 244 11.32 3.71 2.58
CA GLY A 244 12.28 4.60 1.92
C GLY A 244 13.56 3.92 1.39
N ALA A 245 13.69 2.59 1.43
CA ALA A 245 14.87 1.89 0.94
C ALA A 245 14.51 0.61 0.16
N LYS A 246 15.38 0.22 -0.76
CA LYS A 246 15.29 -1.10 -1.38
C LYS A 246 15.64 -2.18 -0.35
N PRO A 247 14.78 -3.19 -0.15
CA PRO A 247 15.12 -4.30 0.72
C PRO A 247 16.28 -5.11 0.12
N PRO A 248 17.17 -5.70 0.96
CA PRO A 248 18.18 -6.63 0.48
C PRO A 248 17.54 -7.91 -0.06
N LYS A 249 18.26 -8.62 -0.93
CA LYS A 249 17.85 -9.95 -1.39
C LYS A 249 18.12 -10.96 -0.28
N LEU A 250 17.08 -11.38 0.40
CA LEU A 250 17.12 -12.28 1.58
C LEU A 250 16.83 -13.73 1.20
N VAL A 251 15.98 -13.94 0.18
CA VAL A 251 15.67 -15.26 -0.35
C VAL A 251 16.53 -15.51 -1.58
N THR A 252 17.48 -16.42 -1.46
CA THR A 252 18.42 -16.73 -2.54
C THR A 252 17.82 -17.67 -3.57
N ARG A 253 18.39 -17.71 -4.77
CA ARG A 253 18.03 -18.66 -5.83
C ARG A 253 18.08 -20.12 -5.35
N GLU A 254 19.09 -20.47 -4.54
CA GLU A 254 19.25 -21.83 -4.00
C GLU A 254 18.11 -22.19 -3.01
N MET A 255 17.62 -21.22 -2.24
CA MET A 255 16.44 -21.41 -1.41
C MET A 255 15.20 -21.67 -2.27
N VAL A 256 15.00 -20.90 -3.35
CA VAL A 256 13.89 -21.11 -4.28
C VAL A 256 13.97 -22.50 -4.94
N LYS A 257 15.15 -22.92 -5.41
CA LYS A 257 15.35 -24.28 -5.95
C LYS A 257 14.98 -25.40 -4.98
N SER A 258 15.08 -25.15 -3.68
CA SER A 258 14.77 -26.12 -2.62
C SER A 258 13.27 -26.22 -2.31
N MET A 259 12.45 -25.33 -2.84
CA MET A 259 10.99 -25.36 -2.68
C MET A 259 10.36 -26.53 -3.43
N LYS A 260 9.15 -26.88 -3.05
CA LYS A 260 8.35 -27.90 -3.75
C LYS A 260 8.05 -27.41 -5.16
N LYS A 261 8.17 -28.29 -6.16
CA LYS A 261 7.83 -27.97 -7.54
C LYS A 261 6.35 -27.58 -7.66
N GLY A 262 6.06 -26.51 -8.40
CA GLY A 262 4.71 -25.94 -8.54
C GLY A 262 4.19 -25.23 -7.30
N SER A 263 5.02 -25.02 -6.26
CA SER A 263 4.66 -24.11 -5.15
C SER A 263 4.60 -22.66 -5.65
N VAL A 264 3.88 -21.82 -4.89
CA VAL A 264 3.64 -20.42 -5.26
C VAL A 264 4.48 -19.49 -4.39
N LEU A 265 5.20 -18.55 -5.01
CA LEU A 265 6.04 -17.57 -4.36
C LEU A 265 5.56 -16.16 -4.71
N ILE A 266 5.30 -15.36 -3.67
CA ILE A 266 4.73 -14.00 -3.78
C ILE A 266 5.61 -13.01 -3.02
N ASP A 267 5.92 -11.88 -3.63
CA ASP A 267 6.60 -10.78 -2.94
C ASP A 267 5.74 -9.51 -2.97
N ILE A 268 5.26 -9.09 -1.80
CA ILE A 268 4.40 -7.90 -1.66
C ILE A 268 5.19 -6.61 -1.91
N ALA A 269 6.50 -6.61 -1.63
CA ALA A 269 7.37 -5.44 -1.77
C ALA A 269 8.05 -5.36 -3.15
N ILE A 270 7.52 -6.03 -4.16
CA ILE A 270 8.12 -6.09 -5.49
C ILE A 270 8.27 -4.72 -6.16
N ASP A 271 7.36 -3.79 -5.90
CA ASP A 271 7.42 -2.40 -6.37
C ASP A 271 8.63 -1.62 -5.80
N GLN A 272 9.22 -2.08 -4.71
CA GLN A 272 10.48 -1.57 -4.15
C GLN A 272 11.69 -2.46 -4.49
N GLY A 273 11.54 -3.39 -5.44
CA GLY A 273 12.58 -4.32 -5.88
C GLY A 273 12.50 -5.72 -5.28
N GLY A 274 11.66 -5.94 -4.26
CA GLY A 274 11.46 -7.24 -3.62
C GLY A 274 12.67 -7.83 -2.89
N THR A 275 12.43 -8.84 -2.09
CA THR A 275 13.43 -9.50 -1.22
C THR A 275 13.98 -10.81 -1.80
N ILE A 276 13.46 -11.25 -2.94
CA ILE A 276 13.75 -12.55 -3.53
C ILE A 276 14.62 -12.37 -4.77
N GLU A 277 15.70 -13.15 -4.92
CA GLU A 277 16.63 -13.02 -6.05
C GLU A 277 15.97 -13.31 -7.40
N THR A 278 15.09 -14.32 -7.45
CA THR A 278 14.45 -14.78 -8.68
C THR A 278 13.22 -13.98 -9.08
N ILE A 279 12.73 -13.07 -8.19
CA ILE A 279 11.50 -12.33 -8.47
C ILE A 279 11.73 -11.08 -9.32
N ARG A 280 10.82 -10.85 -10.26
CA ARG A 280 10.73 -9.63 -11.08
C ARG A 280 9.30 -9.10 -11.12
N PRO A 281 9.11 -7.81 -11.36
CA PRO A 281 7.77 -7.27 -11.56
C PRO A 281 7.05 -7.95 -12.73
N THR A 282 5.76 -8.21 -12.51
CA THR A 282 4.82 -8.72 -13.52
C THR A 282 3.66 -7.75 -13.69
N THR A 283 2.68 -8.07 -14.52
CA THR A 283 1.51 -7.24 -14.75
C THR A 283 0.22 -7.97 -14.31
N ILE A 284 -0.89 -7.24 -14.20
CA ILE A 284 -2.19 -7.88 -13.90
C ILE A 284 -2.63 -8.81 -15.03
N SER A 285 -2.29 -8.48 -16.30
CA SER A 285 -2.63 -9.29 -17.47
C SER A 285 -1.72 -10.49 -17.67
N ASP A 286 -0.49 -10.46 -17.14
CA ASP A 286 0.48 -11.55 -17.17
C ASP A 286 1.14 -11.64 -15.79
N PRO A 287 0.42 -12.19 -14.78
CA PRO A 287 0.75 -12.01 -13.38
C PRO A 287 1.78 -12.97 -12.81
N VAL A 288 2.05 -14.09 -13.50
CA VAL A 288 2.95 -15.14 -13.02
C VAL A 288 3.94 -15.58 -14.07
N TYR A 289 5.03 -16.17 -13.63
CA TYR A 289 5.96 -16.95 -14.46
C TYR A 289 6.55 -18.08 -13.61
N GLU A 290 7.06 -19.09 -14.26
CA GLU A 290 7.77 -20.18 -13.61
C GLU A 290 9.29 -19.93 -13.66
N GLU A 291 9.96 -20.07 -12.52
CA GLU A 291 11.41 -20.07 -12.42
C GLU A 291 11.84 -21.08 -11.32
N GLU A 292 12.87 -21.86 -11.56
CA GLU A 292 13.33 -22.95 -10.69
C GLU A 292 12.23 -23.98 -10.36
N GLY A 293 11.18 -24.07 -11.19
CA GLY A 293 10.02 -24.94 -10.98
C GLY A 293 9.02 -24.41 -9.93
N VAL A 294 9.07 -23.14 -9.62
CA VAL A 294 8.21 -22.42 -8.66
C VAL A 294 7.45 -21.31 -9.39
N ILE A 295 6.16 -21.17 -9.11
CA ILE A 295 5.32 -20.11 -9.68
C ILE A 295 5.60 -18.80 -8.96
N HIS A 296 6.09 -17.81 -9.67
CA HIS A 296 6.39 -16.48 -9.14
C HIS A 296 5.25 -15.50 -9.44
N TYR A 297 4.65 -14.93 -8.42
CA TYR A 297 3.66 -13.87 -8.52
C TYR A 297 4.30 -12.53 -8.10
N GLY A 298 4.62 -11.70 -9.08
CA GLY A 298 5.34 -10.42 -8.91
C GLY A 298 4.50 -9.19 -9.25
N VAL A 299 3.16 -9.23 -9.12
CA VAL A 299 2.28 -8.09 -9.43
C VAL A 299 2.47 -6.98 -8.39
N PRO A 300 2.95 -5.78 -8.79
CA PRO A 300 3.09 -4.65 -7.88
C PRO A 300 1.72 -4.05 -7.54
N ASN A 301 1.69 -3.18 -6.51
CA ASN A 301 0.49 -2.44 -6.12
C ASN A 301 -0.76 -3.33 -5.97
N GLN A 302 -0.62 -4.44 -5.27
CA GLN A 302 -1.72 -5.40 -5.09
C GLN A 302 -3.05 -4.78 -4.60
N PRO A 303 -3.09 -3.76 -3.71
CA PRO A 303 -4.33 -3.11 -3.34
C PRO A 303 -5.06 -2.44 -4.52
N GLY A 304 -4.35 -2.02 -5.56
CA GLY A 304 -4.93 -1.45 -6.78
C GLY A 304 -5.77 -2.44 -7.58
N THR A 305 -5.60 -3.75 -7.38
CA THR A 305 -6.37 -4.79 -8.07
C THR A 305 -7.77 -5.03 -7.47
N VAL A 306 -8.02 -4.48 -6.28
CA VAL A 306 -9.34 -4.47 -5.59
C VAL A 306 -9.75 -3.03 -5.28
N PRO A 307 -9.93 -2.20 -6.32
CA PRO A 307 -9.99 -0.74 -6.18
C PRO A 307 -11.15 -0.27 -5.30
N ARG A 308 -12.29 -0.94 -5.33
CA ARG A 308 -13.45 -0.56 -4.50
C ARG A 308 -13.14 -0.65 -3.00
N THR A 309 -12.64 -1.80 -2.53
CA THR A 309 -12.29 -2.01 -1.12
C THR A 309 -11.16 -1.07 -0.70
N SER A 310 -10.14 -0.95 -1.54
CA SER A 310 -8.99 -0.09 -1.28
C SER A 310 -9.37 1.39 -1.23
N THR A 311 -10.25 1.86 -2.10
CA THR A 311 -10.79 3.22 -2.06
C THR A 311 -11.54 3.49 -0.76
N MET A 312 -12.43 2.58 -0.34
CA MET A 312 -13.18 2.75 0.91
C MET A 312 -12.24 2.84 2.11
N ALA A 313 -11.22 1.98 2.17
CA ALA A 313 -10.24 1.98 3.24
C ALA A 313 -9.37 3.25 3.28
N LEU A 314 -8.88 3.71 2.12
CA LEU A 314 -8.12 4.95 1.99
C LEU A 314 -8.97 6.16 2.37
N ALA A 315 -10.17 6.26 1.81
CA ALA A 315 -11.08 7.37 2.02
C ALA A 315 -11.47 7.51 3.50
N GLN A 316 -11.72 6.40 4.18
CA GLN A 316 -12.04 6.40 5.60
C GLN A 316 -10.84 6.88 6.46
N GLY A 317 -9.63 6.48 6.11
CA GLY A 317 -8.43 6.92 6.83
C GLY A 317 -8.08 8.39 6.60
N ASN A 318 -8.28 8.88 5.38
CA ASN A 318 -7.85 10.23 4.99
C ASN A 318 -8.79 11.35 5.44
N ILE A 319 -10.10 11.08 5.57
CA ILE A 319 -11.11 12.14 5.65
C ILE A 319 -10.95 13.07 6.84
N ASP A 320 -10.58 12.55 8.00
CA ASP A 320 -10.46 13.34 9.21
C ASP A 320 -9.28 14.34 9.11
N TYR A 321 -8.15 13.93 8.51
CA TYR A 321 -7.02 14.81 8.23
C TYR A 321 -7.36 15.88 7.20
N ILE A 322 -8.10 15.50 6.15
CA ILE A 322 -8.52 16.41 5.08
C ILE A 322 -9.49 17.46 5.64
N LEU A 323 -10.47 17.05 6.47
CA LEU A 323 -11.39 17.96 7.13
C LEU A 323 -10.65 18.91 8.06
N GLU A 324 -9.71 18.43 8.86
CA GLU A 324 -8.92 19.24 9.75
C GLU A 324 -8.15 20.33 9.00
N ILE A 325 -7.52 19.99 7.87
CA ILE A 325 -6.84 20.96 7.00
C ILE A 325 -7.84 21.98 6.44
N CYS A 326 -9.00 21.52 5.99
CA CYS A 326 -10.02 22.38 5.38
C CYS A 326 -10.63 23.36 6.38
N ASP A 327 -10.92 22.90 7.61
CA ASP A 327 -11.60 23.67 8.65
C ASP A 327 -10.69 24.68 9.34
N LYS A 328 -9.46 24.26 9.67
CA LYS A 328 -8.52 25.08 10.44
C LYS A 328 -7.52 25.87 9.58
N GLY A 329 -7.38 25.49 8.31
CA GLY A 329 -6.22 25.86 7.50
C GLY A 329 -4.99 24.98 7.81
N LEU A 330 -4.11 24.83 6.82
CA LEU A 330 -3.01 23.87 6.89
C LEU A 330 -2.06 24.09 8.08
N GLU A 331 -1.63 25.32 8.31
CA GLU A 331 -0.64 25.63 9.36
C GLU A 331 -1.17 25.32 10.77
N GLN A 332 -2.43 25.71 11.04
CA GLN A 332 -3.05 25.39 12.32
C GLN A 332 -3.30 23.90 12.49
N ALA A 333 -3.72 23.20 11.42
CA ALA A 333 -3.89 21.76 11.45
C ALA A 333 -2.58 21.01 11.75
N ILE A 334 -1.45 21.47 11.17
CA ILE A 334 -0.12 20.90 11.45
C ILE A 334 0.29 21.15 12.91
N LYS A 335 0.03 22.36 13.46
CA LYS A 335 0.36 22.70 14.86
C LYS A 335 -0.45 21.87 15.86
N ASP A 336 -1.71 21.59 15.55
CA ASP A 336 -2.63 20.85 16.41
C ASP A 336 -2.48 19.32 16.32
N ASN A 337 -1.93 18.80 15.22
CA ASN A 337 -1.90 17.38 14.93
C ASN A 337 -0.49 16.90 14.55
N GLU A 338 0.22 16.35 15.54
CA GLU A 338 1.58 15.83 15.38
C GLU A 338 1.66 14.77 14.25
N ALA A 339 0.66 13.90 14.14
CA ALA A 339 0.66 12.89 13.09
C ALA A 339 0.58 13.52 11.68
N LEU A 340 -0.24 14.57 11.52
CA LEU A 340 -0.32 15.30 10.25
C LEU A 340 1.01 15.96 9.90
N SER A 341 1.71 16.52 10.89
CA SER A 341 3.01 17.17 10.68
C SER A 341 4.03 16.24 10.05
N THR A 342 4.06 14.95 10.44
CA THR A 342 4.96 13.95 9.86
C THR A 342 4.65 13.64 8.39
N GLY A 343 3.41 13.89 7.96
CA GLY A 343 2.95 13.70 6.58
C GLY A 343 3.39 14.80 5.62
N VAL A 344 3.76 15.98 6.13
CA VAL A 344 4.17 17.10 5.28
C VAL A 344 5.60 16.88 4.78
N ASN A 345 5.73 16.44 3.55
CA ASN A 345 7.04 16.12 2.96
C ASN A 345 7.67 17.34 2.29
N ILE A 346 6.86 18.22 1.71
CA ILE A 346 7.27 19.49 1.14
C ILE A 346 6.27 20.55 1.62
N TYR A 347 6.74 21.66 2.14
CA TYR A 347 5.94 22.81 2.51
C TYR A 347 6.36 24.03 1.71
N GLN A 348 5.47 24.54 0.87
CA GLN A 348 5.73 25.69 -0.02
C GLN A 348 7.07 25.62 -0.76
N GLY A 349 7.42 24.42 -1.26
CA GLY A 349 8.68 24.15 -1.97
C GLY A 349 9.89 23.83 -1.08
N GLN A 350 9.76 23.85 0.24
CA GLN A 350 10.82 23.46 1.18
C GLN A 350 10.65 22.01 1.62
N VAL A 351 11.71 21.21 1.58
CA VAL A 351 11.66 19.80 2.01
C VAL A 351 11.61 19.74 3.53
N THR A 352 10.54 19.15 4.06
CA THR A 352 10.23 19.06 5.48
C THR A 352 10.14 17.62 6.01
N ASN A 353 10.55 16.64 5.21
CA ASN A 353 10.70 15.25 5.63
C ASN A 353 12.16 14.81 5.51
N GLN A 354 12.74 14.35 6.63
CA GLN A 354 14.16 13.96 6.72
C GLN A 354 14.49 12.78 5.78
N GLY A 355 13.60 11.80 5.66
CA GLY A 355 13.80 10.65 4.77
C GLY A 355 13.85 11.07 3.30
N LEU A 356 12.96 11.98 2.90
CA LEU A 356 12.95 12.56 1.56
C LEU A 356 14.24 13.34 1.29
N ALA A 357 14.66 14.20 2.20
CA ALA A 357 15.89 14.97 2.07
C ALA A 357 17.10 14.07 1.88
N THR A 358 17.22 13.03 2.72
CA THR A 358 18.31 12.04 2.63
C THR A 358 18.31 11.28 1.30
N SER A 359 17.13 10.92 0.79
CA SER A 359 16.99 10.12 -0.44
C SER A 359 17.48 10.85 -1.70
N HIS A 360 17.44 12.18 -1.69
CA HIS A 360 17.76 13.01 -2.86
C HIS A 360 18.92 13.98 -2.64
N ASP A 361 19.59 13.92 -1.48
CA ASP A 361 20.64 14.84 -1.07
C ASP A 361 20.17 16.31 -1.12
N LEU A 362 19.05 16.60 -0.41
CA LEU A 362 18.42 17.91 -0.36
C LEU A 362 18.51 18.50 1.05
N ASP A 363 18.41 19.84 1.13
CA ASP A 363 18.34 20.55 2.39
C ASP A 363 17.02 20.22 3.13
N TYR A 364 17.13 19.85 4.40
CA TYR A 364 16.00 19.56 5.28
C TYR A 364 15.69 20.76 6.18
N LYS A 365 14.41 21.02 6.39
CA LYS A 365 13.91 21.94 7.42
C LYS A 365 12.81 21.29 8.23
N GLU A 366 12.89 21.40 9.55
CA GLU A 366 11.81 20.98 10.45
C GLU A 366 10.53 21.77 10.15
N ILE A 367 9.39 21.10 9.94
CA ILE A 367 8.14 21.72 9.53
C ILE A 367 7.67 22.81 10.51
N LEU A 368 7.77 22.56 11.83
CA LEU A 368 7.36 23.52 12.85
C LEU A 368 8.23 24.79 12.89
N ASN A 369 9.41 24.79 12.26
CA ASN A 369 10.29 25.95 12.13
C ASN A 369 10.03 26.75 10.85
N VAL A 370 9.19 26.27 9.94
CA VAL A 370 8.89 26.92 8.65
C VAL A 370 7.45 27.45 8.57
N ILE A 371 6.54 26.92 9.39
CA ILE A 371 5.19 27.47 9.52
C ILE A 371 5.18 28.60 10.53
N GLU A 372 4.57 29.73 10.18
CA GLU A 372 4.44 30.92 11.05
C GLU A 372 3.47 30.75 12.23
#